data_5e217c2ab7800ced83962208d785240d
#
_entry.id   5e217c2ab7800ced83962208d785240d
#
_cell.length_a   1.000
_cell.length_b   1.000
_cell.length_c   1.000
_cell.angle_alpha   90.00
_cell.angle_beta   90.00
_cell.angle_gamma   90.00
#
_symmetry.space_group_name_H-M   'P 1'
#
loop_
_entity.id
_entity.type
_entity.pdbx_description
1 polymer ?
#
loop_
_entity_poly.entity_id
_entity_poly.type
_entity_poly.pdbx_seq_one_letter_code
_entity_poly.pdbx_strand_id
1 'polypeptide(L)'
;VVGRSGAGKSTLIKLLAGLYSPGSGQIRVGERLIDAASLIDYRRQTGLVTQDVALFSGDIAENIRYSRPDSSDTEVEIAARRAGLFETVQHLPLGFRTPVNNGGTDLSAGQRQLIALARAQLAQAHILLLDEATARIDRSAEERLITSLTGVTHTEKRIALIVAHRLTTARRCDVIVVIDKGCIAEYGSHEQLIAAHGLYARLWRASVGQTRDTQGEVVG
;
A
#
# COMPACT_ATOMS: atom_id res chain seq x y z
N VAL A 1 -3.16 1.59 9.02
CA VAL A 1 -3.10 2.87 9.74
C VAL A 1 -4.18 3.78 9.20
N VAL A 2 -4.99 4.38 10.06
CA VAL A 2 -6.08 5.29 9.72
C VAL A 2 -6.00 6.57 10.58
N GLY A 3 -6.70 7.62 10.17
CA GLY A 3 -6.76 8.89 10.89
C GLY A 3 -7.10 10.04 9.95
N ARG A 4 -7.42 11.21 10.51
CA ARG A 4 -7.75 12.41 9.73
C ARG A 4 -6.59 12.85 8.83
N SER A 5 -6.87 13.65 7.80
CA SER A 5 -5.82 14.29 7.02
C SER A 5 -4.93 15.14 7.95
N GLY A 6 -3.61 15.11 7.71
CA GLY A 6 -2.65 15.79 8.56
C GLY A 6 -2.33 15.15 9.92
N ALA A 7 -2.91 13.98 10.25
CA ALA A 7 -2.67 13.32 11.54
C ALA A 7 -1.24 12.75 11.72
N GLY A 8 -0.40 12.72 10.66
CA GLY A 8 0.98 12.21 10.74
C GLY A 8 1.19 10.83 10.11
N LYS A 9 0.19 10.26 9.41
CA LYS A 9 0.27 8.91 8.83
C LYS A 9 1.44 8.75 7.84
N SER A 10 1.57 9.64 6.87
CA SER A 10 2.68 9.60 5.89
C SER A 10 4.04 9.89 6.51
N THR A 11 4.08 10.68 7.60
CA THR A 11 5.31 10.88 8.38
C THR A 11 5.74 9.58 9.03
N LEU A 12 4.80 8.82 9.61
CA LEU A 12 5.09 7.48 10.15
C LEU A 12 5.67 6.55 9.07
N ILE A 13 5.07 6.50 7.88
CA ILE A 13 5.61 5.71 6.75
C ILE A 13 7.04 6.13 6.41
N LYS A 14 7.30 7.44 6.30
CA LYS A 14 8.63 7.96 5.96
C LYS A 14 9.68 7.63 7.01
N LEU A 15 9.32 7.67 8.29
CA LEU A 15 10.18 7.22 9.40
C LEU A 15 10.45 5.71 9.29
N LEU A 16 9.41 4.90 9.13
CA LEU A 16 9.55 3.44 8.98
C LEU A 16 10.28 3.04 7.69
N ALA A 17 10.18 3.81 6.62
CA ALA A 17 10.98 3.59 5.40
C ALA A 17 12.45 4.03 5.56
N GLY A 18 12.82 4.62 6.70
CA GLY A 18 14.13 5.18 6.94
C GLY A 18 14.46 6.39 6.05
N LEU A 19 13.44 7.09 5.53
CA LEU A 19 13.62 8.33 4.77
C LEU A 19 13.88 9.52 5.69
N TYR A 20 13.38 9.44 6.93
CA TYR A 20 13.63 10.41 7.98
C TYR A 20 14.18 9.69 9.20
N SER A 21 15.05 10.36 9.94
CA SER A 21 15.50 9.93 11.26
C SER A 21 14.56 10.48 12.33
N PRO A 22 14.20 9.69 13.37
CA PRO A 22 13.42 10.22 14.48
C PRO A 22 14.22 11.29 15.24
N GLY A 23 13.60 12.40 15.61
CA GLY A 23 14.21 13.43 16.45
C GLY A 23 14.44 12.97 17.90
N SER A 24 13.67 11.99 18.35
CA SER A 24 13.80 11.31 19.64
C SER A 24 13.19 9.92 19.54
N GLY A 25 13.57 9.02 20.47
CA GLY A 25 13.12 7.63 20.44
C GLY A 25 13.92 6.79 19.45
N GLN A 26 13.40 5.62 19.10
CA GLN A 26 14.07 4.67 18.21
C GLN A 26 13.07 3.84 17.40
N ILE A 27 13.51 3.33 16.26
CA ILE A 27 12.75 2.40 15.42
C ILE A 27 13.36 1.02 15.58
N ARG A 28 12.52 0.03 15.87
CA ARG A 28 12.94 -1.38 15.99
C ARG A 28 12.06 -2.26 15.09
N VAL A 29 12.70 -3.29 14.52
CA VAL A 29 12.02 -4.38 13.82
C VAL A 29 12.40 -5.67 14.51
N GLY A 30 11.46 -6.26 15.22
CA GLY A 30 11.76 -7.26 16.23
C GLY A 30 12.69 -6.67 17.31
N GLU A 31 13.81 -7.33 17.56
CA GLU A 31 14.81 -6.84 18.50
C GLU A 31 15.88 -5.93 17.87
N ARG A 32 15.94 -5.86 16.52
CA ARG A 32 16.96 -5.09 15.80
C ARG A 32 16.62 -3.62 15.79
N LEU A 33 17.55 -2.79 16.26
CA LEU A 33 17.49 -1.34 16.12
C LEU A 33 17.78 -0.96 14.66
N ILE A 34 16.99 -0.05 14.11
CA ILE A 34 17.20 0.52 12.77
C ILE A 34 17.92 1.85 12.94
N ASP A 35 19.20 1.84 12.67
CA ASP A 35 20.12 2.98 12.74
C ASP A 35 20.85 3.16 11.41
N ALA A 36 21.76 4.11 11.33
CA ALA A 36 22.53 4.39 10.12
C ALA A 36 23.31 3.18 9.59
N ALA A 37 23.82 2.32 10.50
CA ALA A 37 24.62 1.16 10.12
C ALA A 37 23.76 0.03 9.55
N SER A 38 22.55 -0.14 10.04
CA SER A 38 21.61 -1.20 9.63
C SER A 38 20.65 -0.78 8.51
N LEU A 39 20.61 0.52 8.16
CA LEU A 39 19.61 1.11 7.28
C LEU A 39 19.62 0.52 5.87
N ILE A 40 20.79 0.24 5.30
CA ILE A 40 20.92 -0.33 3.94
C ILE A 40 20.28 -1.72 3.89
N ASP A 41 20.61 -2.59 4.84
CA ASP A 41 20.07 -3.94 4.90
C ASP A 41 18.57 -3.93 5.21
N TYR A 42 18.14 -3.00 6.04
CA TYR A 42 16.72 -2.81 6.34
C TYR A 42 15.93 -2.41 5.09
N ARG A 43 16.44 -1.45 4.31
CA ARG A 43 15.80 -1.00 3.06
C ARG A 43 15.72 -2.11 2.01
N ARG A 44 16.71 -2.99 1.94
CA ARG A 44 16.67 -4.17 1.04
C ARG A 44 15.52 -5.11 1.37
N GLN A 45 15.09 -5.15 2.62
CA GLN A 45 14.00 -6.00 3.12
C GLN A 45 12.65 -5.25 3.16
N THR A 46 12.64 -3.97 2.78
CA THR A 46 11.45 -3.11 2.86
C THR A 46 11.03 -2.68 1.46
N GLY A 47 9.80 -3.00 1.08
CA GLY A 47 9.14 -2.47 -0.11
C GLY A 47 8.32 -1.24 0.26
N LEU A 48 8.53 -0.13 -0.43
CA LEU A 48 7.78 1.11 -0.24
C LEU A 48 6.97 1.42 -1.49
N VAL A 49 5.68 1.64 -1.34
CA VAL A 49 4.80 2.19 -2.38
C VAL A 49 4.21 3.49 -1.86
N THR A 50 4.58 4.58 -2.49
CA THR A 50 4.12 5.94 -2.16
C THR A 50 2.90 6.32 -2.96
N GLN A 51 2.21 7.38 -2.53
CA GLN A 51 1.09 7.97 -3.26
C GLN A 51 1.50 8.45 -4.66
N ASP A 52 2.67 9.10 -4.75
CA ASP A 52 3.25 9.52 -6.02
C ASP A 52 4.30 8.48 -6.47
N VAL A 53 3.92 7.73 -7.49
CA VAL A 53 4.72 6.63 -8.02
C VAL A 53 5.71 7.14 -9.07
N ALA A 54 6.99 6.88 -8.87
CA ALA A 54 8.01 7.08 -9.87
C ALA A 54 8.11 5.85 -10.79
N LEU A 55 7.92 6.06 -12.09
CA LEU A 55 8.22 5.10 -13.13
C LEU A 55 9.38 5.62 -14.00
N PHE A 56 10.12 4.69 -14.57
CA PHE A 56 11.29 4.97 -15.38
C PHE A 56 10.98 4.68 -16.86
N SER A 57 11.71 5.36 -17.76
CA SER A 57 11.66 5.05 -19.18
C SER A 57 12.02 3.58 -19.45
N GLY A 58 11.27 2.93 -20.33
CA GLY A 58 11.42 1.52 -20.66
C GLY A 58 10.06 0.91 -20.96
N ASP A 59 9.81 -0.33 -20.55
CA ASP A 59 8.50 -0.97 -20.64
C ASP A 59 7.93 -1.32 -19.26
N ILE A 60 6.70 -1.85 -19.23
CA ILE A 60 6.04 -2.25 -17.98
C ILE A 60 6.84 -3.35 -17.26
N ALA A 61 7.35 -4.35 -18.00
CA ALA A 61 8.13 -5.44 -17.39
C ALA A 61 9.42 -4.92 -16.76
N GLU A 62 10.14 -4.03 -17.43
CA GLU A 62 11.36 -3.40 -16.90
C GLU A 62 11.07 -2.58 -15.64
N ASN A 63 9.98 -1.85 -15.63
CA ASN A 63 9.53 -1.12 -14.44
C ASN A 63 9.22 -2.04 -13.27
N ILE A 64 8.62 -3.20 -13.49
CA ILE A 64 8.37 -4.19 -12.45
C ILE A 64 9.70 -4.81 -11.97
N ARG A 65 10.61 -5.15 -12.89
CA ARG A 65 11.94 -5.73 -12.62
C ARG A 65 12.91 -4.78 -11.92
N TYR A 66 12.60 -3.50 -11.83
CA TYR A 66 13.52 -2.50 -11.27
C TYR A 66 14.15 -2.91 -9.93
N SER A 67 13.41 -3.59 -9.07
CA SER A 67 13.91 -4.08 -7.77
C SER A 67 14.68 -5.41 -7.86
N ARG A 68 14.49 -6.20 -8.93
CA ARG A 68 15.13 -7.50 -9.18
C ARG A 68 15.36 -7.68 -10.69
N PRO A 69 16.41 -7.09 -11.27
CA PRO A 69 16.65 -7.07 -12.72
C PRO A 69 16.73 -8.46 -13.37
N ASP A 70 17.25 -9.44 -12.65
CA ASP A 70 17.45 -10.81 -13.13
C ASP A 70 16.19 -11.69 -13.04
N SER A 71 15.03 -11.12 -12.67
CA SER A 71 13.78 -11.90 -12.59
C SER A 71 13.28 -12.31 -13.97
N SER A 72 12.78 -13.53 -14.07
CA SER A 72 12.17 -14.09 -15.28
C SER A 72 10.84 -13.41 -15.63
N ASP A 73 10.39 -13.57 -16.89
CA ASP A 73 9.07 -13.09 -17.32
C ASP A 73 7.94 -13.73 -16.50
N THR A 74 8.09 -15.00 -16.12
CA THR A 74 7.12 -15.71 -15.27
C THR A 74 7.01 -15.08 -13.88
N GLU A 75 8.14 -14.69 -13.25
CA GLU A 75 8.12 -14.01 -11.95
C GLU A 75 7.46 -12.64 -12.04
N VAL A 76 7.71 -11.90 -13.13
CA VAL A 76 7.05 -10.61 -13.40
C VAL A 76 5.54 -10.79 -13.55
N GLU A 77 5.10 -11.82 -14.28
CA GLU A 77 3.68 -12.12 -14.46
C GLU A 77 3.01 -12.51 -13.13
N ILE A 78 3.65 -13.34 -12.31
CA ILE A 78 3.14 -13.70 -10.97
C ILE A 78 3.02 -12.46 -10.09
N ALA A 79 4.02 -11.57 -10.10
CA ALA A 79 3.98 -10.33 -9.34
C ALA A 79 2.86 -9.40 -9.82
N ALA A 80 2.65 -9.29 -11.14
CA ALA A 80 1.57 -8.52 -11.73
C ALA A 80 0.18 -9.09 -11.36
N ARG A 81 0.01 -10.41 -11.34
CA ARG A 81 -1.23 -11.06 -10.88
C ARG A 81 -1.51 -10.75 -9.41
N ARG A 82 -0.50 -10.88 -8.55
CA ARG A 82 -0.61 -10.55 -7.12
C ARG A 82 -0.96 -9.08 -6.87
N ALA A 83 -0.50 -8.18 -7.72
CA ALA A 83 -0.81 -6.75 -7.65
C ALA A 83 -2.16 -6.37 -8.27
N GLY A 84 -2.85 -7.28 -8.96
CA GLY A 84 -4.07 -6.98 -9.73
C GLY A 84 -3.82 -6.21 -11.03
N LEU A 85 -2.56 -6.19 -11.51
CA LEU A 85 -2.16 -5.49 -12.74
C LEU A 85 -2.39 -6.34 -14.00
N PHE A 86 -2.39 -7.67 -13.86
CA PHE A 86 -2.31 -8.60 -14.99
C PHE A 86 -3.42 -8.39 -16.03
N GLU A 87 -4.67 -8.32 -15.61
CA GLU A 87 -5.81 -8.10 -16.49
C GLU A 87 -5.69 -6.76 -17.24
N THR A 88 -5.23 -5.72 -16.55
CA THR A 88 -5.00 -4.40 -17.17
C THR A 88 -3.97 -4.49 -18.30
N VAL A 89 -2.86 -5.20 -18.06
CA VAL A 89 -1.78 -5.36 -19.04
C VAL A 89 -2.21 -6.22 -20.22
N GLN A 90 -3.01 -7.26 -20.01
CA GLN A 90 -3.53 -8.11 -21.08
C GLN A 90 -4.39 -7.34 -22.12
N HIS A 91 -5.03 -6.25 -21.71
CA HIS A 91 -5.83 -5.41 -22.63
C HIS A 91 -4.99 -4.38 -23.40
N LEU A 92 -3.68 -4.26 -23.09
CA LEU A 92 -2.78 -3.37 -23.82
C LEU A 92 -2.25 -4.09 -25.08
N PRO A 93 -2.12 -3.38 -26.23
CA PRO A 93 -1.69 -4.00 -27.50
C PRO A 93 -0.32 -4.72 -27.43
N LEU A 94 0.61 -4.22 -26.59
CA LEU A 94 1.94 -4.78 -26.43
C LEU A 94 2.13 -5.48 -25.08
N GLY A 95 1.06 -5.64 -24.29
CA GLY A 95 1.12 -6.33 -23.00
C GLY A 95 2.19 -5.74 -22.08
N PHE A 96 3.02 -6.58 -21.48
CA PHE A 96 4.13 -6.15 -20.61
C PHE A 96 5.22 -5.36 -21.33
N ARG A 97 5.30 -5.43 -22.67
CA ARG A 97 6.23 -4.65 -23.50
C ARG A 97 5.68 -3.27 -23.88
N THR A 98 4.55 -2.86 -23.31
CA THR A 98 4.02 -1.52 -23.52
C THR A 98 5.02 -0.49 -23.01
N PRO A 99 5.46 0.46 -23.87
CA PRO A 99 6.40 1.50 -23.50
C PRO A 99 5.86 2.36 -22.36
N VAL A 100 6.76 2.79 -21.49
CA VAL A 100 6.50 3.70 -20.38
C VAL A 100 7.46 4.88 -20.49
N ASN A 101 6.93 6.08 -20.59
CA ASN A 101 7.73 7.30 -20.58
C ASN A 101 8.24 7.62 -19.18
N ASN A 102 9.24 8.49 -19.09
CA ASN A 102 9.75 8.95 -17.80
C ASN A 102 8.62 9.56 -16.94
N GLY A 103 8.45 9.04 -15.74
CA GLY A 103 7.34 9.39 -14.85
C GLY A 103 6.00 8.70 -15.18
N GLY A 104 5.91 7.90 -16.26
CA GLY A 104 4.70 7.16 -16.63
C GLY A 104 3.51 8.05 -16.97
N THR A 105 3.76 9.21 -17.60
CA THR A 105 2.72 10.21 -17.90
C THR A 105 1.68 9.73 -18.92
N ASP A 106 2.00 8.70 -19.67
CA ASP A 106 1.17 7.98 -20.64
C ASP A 106 0.25 6.94 -20.00
N LEU A 107 0.43 6.66 -18.71
CA LEU A 107 -0.39 5.74 -17.95
C LEU A 107 -1.36 6.45 -16.98
N SER A 108 -2.51 5.84 -16.73
CA SER A 108 -3.40 6.34 -15.68
C SER A 108 -2.74 6.27 -14.30
N ALA A 109 -3.21 7.09 -13.35
CA ALA A 109 -2.69 7.05 -11.99
C ALA A 109 -2.86 5.67 -11.34
N GLY A 110 -3.97 4.96 -11.62
CA GLY A 110 -4.21 3.60 -11.16
C GLY A 110 -3.23 2.59 -11.75
N GLN A 111 -2.95 2.69 -13.07
CA GLN A 111 -1.96 1.81 -13.71
C GLN A 111 -0.57 2.01 -13.12
N ARG A 112 -0.14 3.25 -12.89
CA ARG A 112 1.14 3.53 -12.23
C ARG A 112 1.21 2.89 -10.85
N GLN A 113 0.15 3.01 -10.05
CA GLN A 113 0.08 2.38 -8.72
C GLN A 113 0.16 0.85 -8.80
N LEU A 114 -0.56 0.22 -9.72
CA LEU A 114 -0.52 -1.24 -9.90
C LEU A 114 0.88 -1.72 -10.33
N ILE A 115 1.59 -0.96 -11.17
CA ILE A 115 2.99 -1.27 -11.55
C ILE A 115 3.91 -1.17 -10.33
N ALA A 116 3.78 -0.13 -9.51
CA ALA A 116 4.58 0.01 -8.29
C ALA A 116 4.29 -1.11 -7.27
N LEU A 117 3.04 -1.54 -7.17
CA LEU A 117 2.64 -2.68 -6.34
C LEU A 117 3.23 -3.99 -6.88
N ALA A 118 3.21 -4.21 -8.20
CA ALA A 118 3.85 -5.38 -8.82
C ALA A 118 5.37 -5.39 -8.57
N ARG A 119 6.03 -4.22 -8.67
CA ARG A 119 7.44 -4.05 -8.29
C ARG A 119 7.71 -4.45 -6.83
N ALA A 120 6.86 -4.00 -5.90
CA ALA A 120 6.98 -4.35 -4.48
C ALA A 120 6.73 -5.84 -4.22
N GLN A 121 5.81 -6.47 -4.96
CA GLN A 121 5.56 -7.91 -4.89
C GLN A 121 6.76 -8.71 -5.42
N LEU A 122 7.36 -8.28 -6.54
CA LEU A 122 8.53 -8.93 -7.12
C LEU A 122 9.76 -8.83 -6.22
N ALA A 123 9.91 -7.72 -5.50
CA ALA A 123 10.99 -7.49 -4.52
C ALA A 123 10.99 -8.54 -3.39
N GLN A 124 9.88 -9.21 -3.15
CA GLN A 124 9.70 -10.18 -2.06
C GLN A 124 10.10 -9.62 -0.69
N ALA A 125 9.89 -8.32 -0.48
CA ALA A 125 10.24 -7.65 0.75
C ALA A 125 9.49 -8.25 1.96
N HIS A 126 10.18 -8.39 3.09
CA HIS A 126 9.57 -8.87 4.34
C HIS A 126 8.65 -7.83 4.96
N ILE A 127 8.89 -6.55 4.69
CA ILE A 127 8.10 -5.42 5.18
C ILE A 127 7.58 -4.65 3.98
N LEU A 128 6.27 -4.47 3.88
CA LEU A 128 5.62 -3.66 2.87
C LEU A 128 5.02 -2.42 3.52
N LEU A 129 5.43 -1.26 3.05
CA LEU A 129 4.92 0.04 3.47
C LEU A 129 4.12 0.65 2.32
N LEU A 130 2.83 0.84 2.52
CA LEU A 130 1.90 1.33 1.51
C LEU A 130 1.29 2.66 1.98
N ASP A 131 1.75 3.77 1.40
CA ASP A 131 1.25 5.12 1.72
C ASP A 131 0.18 5.54 0.71
N GLU A 132 -1.09 5.36 1.10
CA GLU A 132 -2.27 5.63 0.25
C GLU A 132 -2.21 4.98 -1.14
N ALA A 133 -1.49 3.86 -1.24
CA ALA A 133 -1.20 3.18 -2.50
C ALA A 133 -2.44 2.61 -3.21
N THR A 134 -3.62 2.70 -2.60
CA THR A 134 -4.89 2.22 -3.18
C THR A 134 -5.87 3.35 -3.50
N ALA A 135 -5.51 4.60 -3.21
CA ALA A 135 -6.44 5.74 -3.34
C ALA A 135 -6.91 5.99 -4.78
N ARG A 136 -6.09 5.62 -5.77
CA ARG A 136 -6.32 5.90 -7.21
C ARG A 136 -6.64 4.66 -8.04
N ILE A 137 -6.79 3.49 -7.41
CA ILE A 137 -7.20 2.25 -8.09
C ILE A 137 -8.70 2.00 -7.87
N ASP A 138 -9.31 1.27 -8.78
CA ASP A 138 -10.71 0.89 -8.65
C ASP A 138 -10.91 -0.07 -7.47
N ARG A 139 -12.17 -0.15 -7.01
CA ARG A 139 -12.51 -0.93 -5.83
C ARG A 139 -12.20 -2.42 -5.99
N SER A 140 -12.41 -2.97 -7.17
CA SER A 140 -12.19 -4.39 -7.43
C SER A 140 -10.69 -4.74 -7.42
N ALA A 141 -9.84 -3.88 -8.00
CA ALA A 141 -8.40 -4.02 -7.96
C ALA A 141 -7.85 -3.83 -6.53
N GLU A 142 -8.38 -2.86 -5.76
CA GLU A 142 -8.05 -2.70 -4.34
C GLU A 142 -8.38 -3.95 -3.53
N GLU A 143 -9.58 -4.51 -3.73
CA GLU A 143 -10.01 -5.73 -3.02
C GLU A 143 -9.12 -6.93 -3.34
N ARG A 144 -8.76 -7.13 -4.62
CA ARG A 144 -7.81 -8.19 -5.03
C ARG A 144 -6.43 -8.00 -4.39
N LEU A 145 -5.92 -6.77 -4.40
CA LEU A 145 -4.64 -6.44 -3.79
C LEU A 145 -4.63 -6.76 -2.30
N ILE A 146 -5.61 -6.27 -1.54
CA ILE A 146 -5.67 -6.51 -0.09
C ILE A 146 -5.80 -8.00 0.20
N THR A 147 -6.62 -8.73 -0.55
CA THR A 147 -6.73 -10.20 -0.41
C THR A 147 -5.39 -10.88 -0.69
N SER A 148 -4.68 -10.45 -1.73
CA SER A 148 -3.34 -10.98 -2.04
C SER A 148 -2.34 -10.66 -0.92
N LEU A 149 -2.33 -9.44 -0.39
CA LEU A 149 -1.43 -9.05 0.69
C LEU A 149 -1.72 -9.84 1.98
N THR A 150 -2.96 -9.97 2.39
CA THR A 150 -3.33 -10.74 3.59
C THR A 150 -2.99 -12.23 3.43
N GLY A 151 -3.24 -12.84 2.27
CA GLY A 151 -2.84 -14.22 1.98
C GLY A 151 -1.33 -14.41 2.08
N VAL A 152 -0.54 -13.51 1.52
CA VAL A 152 0.93 -13.59 1.52
C VAL A 152 1.51 -13.32 2.91
N THR A 153 0.97 -12.36 3.67
CA THR A 153 1.47 -12.04 5.02
C THR A 153 1.35 -13.23 5.96
N HIS A 154 0.26 -13.98 5.88
CA HIS A 154 0.06 -15.17 6.73
C HIS A 154 0.96 -16.36 6.34
N THR A 155 1.16 -16.59 5.04
CA THR A 155 1.93 -17.75 4.56
C THR A 155 3.44 -17.51 4.54
N GLU A 156 3.88 -16.29 4.19
CA GLU A 156 5.28 -15.95 3.98
C GLU A 156 5.90 -15.14 5.15
N LYS A 157 5.19 -15.02 6.28
CA LYS A 157 5.63 -14.26 7.48
C LYS A 157 6.07 -12.82 7.15
N ARG A 158 5.32 -12.14 6.30
CA ARG A 158 5.56 -10.75 5.92
C ARG A 158 4.70 -9.81 6.77
N ILE A 159 5.14 -8.58 6.89
CA ILE A 159 4.39 -7.50 7.53
C ILE A 159 3.97 -6.50 6.44
N ALA A 160 2.69 -6.16 6.37
CA ALA A 160 2.20 -5.07 5.53
C ALA A 160 1.63 -3.96 6.40
N LEU A 161 2.18 -2.76 6.31
CA LEU A 161 1.64 -1.57 6.94
C LEU A 161 1.02 -0.68 5.87
N ILE A 162 -0.30 -0.51 5.97
CA ILE A 162 -1.10 0.18 4.96
C ILE A 162 -1.67 1.45 5.58
N VAL A 163 -1.36 2.60 5.02
CA VAL A 163 -2.12 3.84 5.26
C VAL A 163 -3.36 3.78 4.39
N ALA A 164 -4.48 3.47 5.02
CA ALA A 164 -5.75 3.30 4.34
C ALA A 164 -6.51 4.63 4.26
N HIS A 165 -6.85 5.03 3.05
CA HIS A 165 -7.76 6.15 2.79
C HIS A 165 -9.22 5.73 3.02
N ARG A 166 -9.54 4.47 2.69
CA ARG A 166 -10.88 3.88 2.90
C ARG A 166 -10.88 3.01 4.14
N LEU A 167 -11.85 3.23 5.02
CA LEU A 167 -11.99 2.41 6.22
C LEU A 167 -12.40 0.96 5.93
N THR A 168 -13.04 0.72 4.78
CA THR A 168 -13.34 -0.63 4.29
C THR A 168 -12.08 -1.45 4.05
N THR A 169 -10.98 -0.81 3.62
CA THR A 169 -9.65 -1.41 3.49
C THR A 169 -9.08 -1.74 4.87
N ALA A 170 -9.16 -0.79 5.82
CA ALA A 170 -8.67 -0.98 7.18
C ALA A 170 -9.38 -2.12 7.91
N ARG A 171 -10.68 -2.31 7.69
CA ARG A 171 -11.47 -3.41 8.27
C ARG A 171 -10.90 -4.80 7.96
N ARG A 172 -10.19 -4.97 6.84
CA ARG A 172 -9.60 -6.24 6.39
C ARG A 172 -8.23 -6.53 6.98
N CYS A 173 -7.67 -5.58 7.72
CA CYS A 173 -6.35 -5.74 8.36
C CYS A 173 -6.51 -6.40 9.72
N ASP A 174 -5.50 -7.17 10.14
CA ASP A 174 -5.48 -7.86 11.44
C ASP A 174 -5.51 -6.86 12.59
N VAL A 175 -4.77 -5.75 12.44
CA VAL A 175 -4.68 -4.69 13.44
C VAL A 175 -4.85 -3.33 12.77
N ILE A 176 -5.66 -2.48 13.37
CA ILE A 176 -5.88 -1.09 12.96
C ILE A 176 -5.21 -0.19 13.99
N VAL A 177 -4.39 0.73 13.52
CA VAL A 177 -3.78 1.80 14.32
C VAL A 177 -4.43 3.11 13.91
N VAL A 178 -5.03 3.80 14.87
CA VAL A 178 -5.66 5.12 14.66
C VAL A 178 -4.71 6.20 15.14
N ILE A 179 -4.31 7.09 14.22
CA ILE A 179 -3.45 8.23 14.53
C ILE A 179 -4.30 9.50 14.58
N ASP A 180 -4.13 10.26 15.66
CA ASP A 180 -4.69 11.61 15.82
C ASP A 180 -3.63 12.53 16.39
N LYS A 181 -3.44 13.70 15.76
CA LYS A 181 -2.47 14.74 16.17
C LYS A 181 -1.06 14.22 16.44
N GLY A 182 -0.58 13.30 15.61
CA GLY A 182 0.76 12.72 15.71
C GLY A 182 0.93 11.61 16.77
N CYS A 183 -0.14 11.25 17.49
CA CYS A 183 -0.12 10.20 18.51
C CYS A 183 -0.99 9.01 18.11
N ILE A 184 -0.65 7.83 18.60
CA ILE A 184 -1.55 6.67 18.53
C ILE A 184 -2.69 6.91 19.52
N ALA A 185 -3.89 7.12 18.98
CA ALA A 185 -5.10 7.32 19.78
C ALA A 185 -5.76 6.00 20.17
N GLU A 186 -5.81 5.05 19.23
CA GLU A 186 -6.45 3.74 19.43
C GLU A 186 -5.72 2.68 18.59
N TYR A 187 -5.75 1.43 19.05
CA TYR A 187 -5.32 0.28 18.23
C TYR A 187 -6.10 -0.97 18.61
N GLY A 188 -6.32 -1.87 17.66
CA GLY A 188 -7.03 -3.13 17.86
C GLY A 188 -7.65 -3.66 16.57
N SER A 189 -8.43 -4.73 16.66
CA SER A 189 -9.21 -5.21 15.53
C SER A 189 -10.38 -4.28 15.20
N HIS A 190 -10.99 -4.46 14.03
CA HIS A 190 -12.20 -3.71 13.66
C HIS A 190 -13.30 -3.82 14.73
N GLU A 191 -13.57 -5.04 15.17
CA GLU A 191 -14.62 -5.35 16.13
C GLU A 191 -14.35 -4.69 17.49
N GLN A 192 -13.11 -4.77 17.97
CA GLN A 192 -12.69 -4.14 19.23
C GLN A 192 -12.86 -2.61 19.18
N LEU A 193 -12.41 -1.99 18.09
CA LEU A 193 -12.48 -0.54 17.93
C LEU A 193 -13.93 -0.02 17.71
N ILE A 194 -14.79 -0.80 17.08
CA ILE A 194 -16.23 -0.48 16.98
C ILE A 194 -16.89 -0.55 18.35
N ALA A 195 -16.61 -1.63 19.12
CA ALA A 195 -17.16 -1.82 20.45
C ALA A 195 -16.69 -0.76 21.47
N ALA A 196 -15.48 -0.22 21.30
CA ALA A 196 -14.93 0.85 22.13
C ALA A 196 -15.63 2.21 21.95
N HIS A 197 -16.45 2.38 20.89
CA HIS A 197 -17.17 3.62 20.57
C HIS A 197 -16.27 4.87 20.47
N GLY A 198 -14.98 4.71 20.23
CA GLY A 198 -13.97 5.75 20.18
C GLY A 198 -13.92 6.52 18.86
N LEU A 199 -12.73 7.04 18.53
CA LEU A 199 -12.48 7.81 17.31
C LEU A 199 -12.70 6.97 16.05
N TYR A 200 -12.21 5.71 16.05
CA TYR A 200 -12.41 4.80 14.93
C TYR A 200 -13.90 4.57 14.64
N ALA A 201 -14.69 4.27 15.66
CA ALA A 201 -16.12 4.02 15.51
C ALA A 201 -16.86 5.25 14.95
N ARG A 202 -16.44 6.47 15.34
CA ARG A 202 -16.99 7.72 14.76
C ARG A 202 -16.63 7.88 13.29
N LEU A 203 -15.35 7.66 12.94
CA LEU A 203 -14.88 7.70 11.54
C LEU A 203 -15.61 6.67 10.68
N TRP A 204 -15.79 5.45 11.19
CA TRP A 204 -16.50 4.38 10.50
C TRP A 204 -17.95 4.75 10.20
N ARG A 205 -18.71 5.23 11.20
CA ARG A 205 -20.12 5.65 11.01
C ARG A 205 -20.24 6.77 9.97
N ALA A 206 -19.34 7.74 10.00
CA ALA A 206 -19.30 8.82 9.01
C ALA A 206 -19.05 8.28 7.59
N SER A 207 -18.16 7.30 7.43
CA SER A 207 -17.84 6.73 6.12
C SER A 207 -18.98 5.88 5.54
N VAL A 208 -19.72 5.16 6.38
CA VAL A 208 -20.85 4.31 5.97
C VAL A 208 -22.10 5.17 5.68
N GLY A 209 -22.28 6.27 6.43
CA GLY A 209 -23.37 7.24 6.18
C GLY A 209 -23.26 7.89 4.80
N GLN A 210 -22.08 8.30 4.39
CA GLN A 210 -21.84 8.89 3.05
C GLN A 210 -22.07 7.93 1.88
N THR A 211 -21.99 6.62 2.11
CA THR A 211 -22.22 5.62 1.05
C THR A 211 -23.71 5.38 0.79
N ARG A 212 -24.60 5.72 1.73
CA ARG A 212 -26.06 5.58 1.54
C ARG A 212 -26.66 6.74 0.74
N ASP A 213 -26.13 7.94 0.89
CA ASP A 213 -26.65 9.13 0.17
C ASP A 213 -26.32 9.12 -1.33
N THR A 214 -25.27 8.41 -1.75
CA THR A 214 -24.88 8.29 -3.17
C THR A 214 -25.63 7.19 -3.95
N GLN A 215 -26.43 6.36 -3.29
CA GLN A 215 -27.28 5.33 -3.92
C GLN A 215 -28.77 5.68 -3.92
N GLY A 216 -29.15 6.82 -3.38
CA GLY A 216 -30.53 7.25 -3.20
C GLY A 216 -31.14 8.14 -4.29
N GLU A 217 -30.40 8.52 -5.34
CA GLU A 217 -30.95 9.32 -6.45
C GLU A 217 -30.90 8.59 -7.78
N VAL A 218 -31.76 7.58 -7.93
CA VAL A 218 -32.31 7.18 -9.24
C VAL A 218 -33.72 6.65 -8.98
N VAL A 219 -34.72 7.52 -8.99
CA VAL A 219 -36.07 7.31 -9.55
C VAL A 219 -36.80 8.64 -9.50
N GLY A 220 -37.11 9.16 -10.66
CA GLY A 220 -38.01 10.29 -10.92
C GLY A 220 -38.01 10.68 -12.38
#